data_97d6fd5e819b708788993f62a1e7cd3b
#
_entry.id   97d6fd5e819b708788993f62a1e7cd3b
#
_cell.length_a   1.000
_cell.length_b   1.000
_cell.length_c   1.000
_cell.angle_alpha   90.00
_cell.angle_beta   90.00
_cell.angle_gamma   90.00
#
_symmetry.space_group_name_H-M   'P 1'
#
loop_
_entity.id
_entity.type
_entity.pdbx_description
1 polymer ?
#
loop_
_entity_poly.entity_id
_entity_poly.type
_entity_poly.pdbx_seq_one_letter_code
_entity_poly.pdbx_strand_id
1 'polypeptide(L)'
;MSLSKSTLSNVEPGTSGTLSIQITNQGNGQETMALGTSGVPPGWQVSFSQSTVTLGSSQSSNNKETVSVDIFVPEDASAESDTVISFTVGRGGGTTPYDSKDLTVSVAPRHEVSTSMVSDQQTGRSDQIVKFPIVVTNDGNIRDTFRFQACDPGDQTGCSSPMWESSFSDSDGNSISQIALDPGQSSQVYLDVLVEGEEDADSARVLVRIAIFGTSESSEHTVSVVVSNYNYGMAVSPQSPGEIPGQMDVTLPPGGALSTFFW
;
A
#
# COMPACT_ATOMS: atom_id res chain seq x y z
N MET A 1 -4.47 42.39 4.65
CA MET A 1 -4.07 41.26 3.74
C MET A 1 -5.29 40.42 3.41
N SER A 2 -5.44 39.94 2.19
CA SER A 2 -6.47 38.97 1.80
C SER A 2 -5.87 37.90 0.89
N LEU A 3 -6.34 36.65 1.04
CA LEU A 3 -6.02 35.56 0.17
C LEU A 3 -7.06 35.44 -0.96
N SER A 4 -6.66 35.07 -2.16
CA SER A 4 -7.60 34.79 -3.28
C SER A 4 -8.44 33.53 -3.03
N LYS A 5 -7.95 32.63 -2.19
CA LYS A 5 -8.61 31.39 -1.76
C LYS A 5 -8.28 31.15 -0.28
N SER A 6 -9.23 30.63 0.49
CA SER A 6 -9.01 30.15 1.86
C SER A 6 -8.69 28.67 1.92
N THR A 7 -8.89 27.96 0.80
CA THR A 7 -8.62 26.52 0.67
C THR A 7 -7.98 26.22 -0.68
N LEU A 8 -7.04 25.28 -0.68
CA LEU A 8 -6.54 24.55 -1.85
C LEU A 8 -6.90 23.09 -1.65
N SER A 9 -7.86 22.59 -2.43
CA SER A 9 -8.36 21.24 -2.28
C SER A 9 -7.77 20.30 -3.33
N ASN A 10 -7.50 19.06 -2.90
CA ASN A 10 -7.04 17.97 -3.78
C ASN A 10 -5.79 18.36 -4.58
N VAL A 11 -4.77 18.89 -3.88
CA VAL A 11 -3.47 19.12 -4.51
C VAL A 11 -2.79 17.77 -4.71
N GLU A 12 -2.46 17.44 -5.96
CA GLU A 12 -1.81 16.18 -6.28
C GLU A 12 -0.41 16.10 -5.64
N PRO A 13 -0.03 14.99 -5.00
CA PRO A 13 1.33 14.77 -4.52
C PRO A 13 2.37 14.99 -5.63
N GLY A 14 3.52 15.57 -5.29
CA GLY A 14 4.57 15.90 -6.24
C GLY A 14 4.28 17.17 -7.08
N THR A 15 3.17 17.88 -6.83
CA THR A 15 2.80 19.08 -7.60
C THR A 15 2.69 20.34 -6.75
N SER A 16 2.38 21.47 -7.38
CA SER A 16 2.20 22.74 -6.70
C SER A 16 0.78 23.28 -6.85
N GLY A 17 0.20 23.72 -5.74
CA GLY A 17 -1.00 24.53 -5.74
C GLY A 17 -0.65 26.01 -5.74
N THR A 18 -1.44 26.86 -6.42
CA THR A 18 -1.20 28.28 -6.54
C THR A 18 -2.32 29.13 -5.97
N LEU A 19 -1.97 30.24 -5.34
CA LEU A 19 -2.89 31.29 -4.91
C LEU A 19 -2.22 32.67 -5.03
N SER A 20 -2.99 33.73 -4.77
CA SER A 20 -2.45 35.06 -4.67
C SER A 20 -2.82 35.73 -3.34
N ILE A 21 -1.91 36.55 -2.86
CA ILE A 21 -2.08 37.37 -1.65
C ILE A 21 -2.14 38.83 -2.09
N GLN A 22 -3.23 39.51 -1.77
CA GLN A 22 -3.34 40.96 -1.92
C GLN A 22 -3.00 41.65 -0.59
N ILE A 23 -2.02 42.54 -0.65
CA ILE A 23 -1.58 43.36 0.48
C ILE A 23 -2.02 44.78 0.22
N THR A 24 -2.55 45.45 1.25
CA THR A 24 -2.97 46.86 1.18
C THR A 24 -2.37 47.63 2.33
N ASN A 25 -1.67 48.70 2.04
CA ASN A 25 -1.24 49.66 3.06
C ASN A 25 -2.39 50.63 3.40
N GLN A 26 -2.87 50.54 4.63
CA GLN A 26 -3.90 51.39 5.16
C GLN A 26 -3.34 52.59 5.97
N GLY A 27 -2.02 52.62 6.11
CA GLY A 27 -1.30 53.69 6.83
C GLY A 27 -1.20 55.00 6.04
N ASN A 28 -0.75 56.04 6.70
CA ASN A 28 -0.58 57.35 6.12
C ASN A 28 0.82 57.61 5.51
N GLY A 29 1.72 56.61 5.59
CA GLY A 29 3.09 56.68 5.04
C GLY A 29 3.38 55.52 4.15
N GLN A 30 4.45 55.63 3.34
CA GLN A 30 5.03 54.53 2.58
C GLN A 30 5.66 53.55 3.56
N GLU A 31 5.50 52.24 3.25
CA GLU A 31 6.08 51.17 4.07
C GLU A 31 6.55 49.99 3.22
N THR A 32 7.67 49.40 3.64
CA THR A 32 8.14 48.10 3.11
C THR A 32 7.70 46.98 4.03
N MET A 33 6.89 46.10 3.49
CA MET A 33 6.30 44.95 4.20
C MET A 33 6.98 43.67 3.76
N ALA A 34 7.18 42.78 4.71
CA ALA A 34 7.71 41.42 4.48
C ALA A 34 6.61 40.39 4.67
N LEU A 35 6.63 39.39 3.80
CA LEU A 35 5.77 38.20 3.87
C LEU A 35 6.49 37.08 4.59
N GLY A 36 5.74 36.32 5.38
CA GLY A 36 6.22 35.11 6.07
C GLY A 36 5.17 34.03 6.09
N THR A 37 5.62 32.83 6.44
CA THR A 37 4.76 31.66 6.62
C THR A 37 5.09 30.93 7.91
N SER A 38 4.09 30.23 8.46
CA SER A 38 4.25 29.26 9.53
C SER A 38 3.29 28.09 9.34
N GLY A 39 3.54 26.97 10.03
CA GLY A 39 2.72 25.77 9.87
C GLY A 39 3.00 24.97 8.59
N VAL A 40 4.09 25.27 7.88
CA VAL A 40 4.51 24.50 6.69
C VAL A 40 5.10 23.18 7.15
N PRO A 41 4.56 22.01 6.72
CA PRO A 41 5.07 20.71 7.12
C PRO A 41 6.47 20.43 6.56
N PRO A 42 7.22 19.49 7.15
CA PRO A 42 8.48 19.04 6.59
C PRO A 42 8.32 18.55 5.14
N GLY A 43 9.28 18.91 4.28
CA GLY A 43 9.26 18.54 2.86
C GLY A 43 8.41 19.44 1.97
N TRP A 44 7.43 20.17 2.52
CA TRP A 44 6.65 21.14 1.75
C TRP A 44 7.45 22.42 1.50
N GLN A 45 7.16 23.11 0.41
CA GLN A 45 7.79 24.38 0.08
C GLN A 45 6.75 25.44 -0.24
N VAL A 46 6.96 26.64 0.28
CA VAL A 46 6.15 27.81 -0.02
C VAL A 46 7.05 28.87 -0.64
N SER A 47 6.72 29.29 -1.85
CA SER A 47 7.46 30.28 -2.62
C SER A 47 6.60 31.48 -2.93
N PHE A 48 7.11 32.67 -2.68
CA PHE A 48 6.49 33.94 -3.04
C PHE A 48 7.14 34.51 -4.30
N SER A 49 6.37 35.08 -5.22
CA SER A 49 6.93 35.84 -6.35
C SER A 49 7.78 37.03 -5.88
N GLN A 50 7.44 37.59 -4.71
CA GLN A 50 8.22 38.62 -4.00
C GLN A 50 8.03 38.40 -2.49
N SER A 51 9.12 38.32 -1.73
CA SER A 51 9.08 38.18 -0.26
C SER A 51 8.87 39.50 0.46
N THR A 52 9.09 40.62 -0.25
CA THR A 52 8.90 41.99 0.29
C THR A 52 8.22 42.83 -0.75
N VAL A 53 7.33 43.76 -0.28
CA VAL A 53 6.64 44.72 -1.11
C VAL A 53 6.74 46.14 -0.49
N THR A 54 6.95 47.14 -1.32
CA THR A 54 6.94 48.56 -0.84
C THR A 54 5.68 49.22 -1.35
N LEU A 55 4.80 49.59 -0.43
CA LEU A 55 3.51 50.19 -0.73
C LEU A 55 3.47 51.67 -0.29
N GLY A 56 2.89 52.51 -1.15
CA GLY A 56 2.59 53.91 -0.79
C GLY A 56 1.56 54.00 0.33
N SER A 57 1.31 55.22 0.80
CA SER A 57 0.25 55.50 1.79
C SER A 57 -1.14 55.10 1.27
N SER A 58 -2.12 54.99 2.15
CA SER A 58 -3.52 54.66 1.84
C SER A 58 -4.14 55.54 0.77
N GLN A 59 -3.63 56.77 0.57
CA GLN A 59 -4.09 57.73 -0.45
C GLN A 59 -3.32 57.61 -1.79
N SER A 60 -2.30 56.76 -1.86
CA SER A 60 -1.48 56.59 -3.06
C SER A 60 -2.10 55.54 -4.00
N SER A 61 -1.90 55.68 -5.30
CA SER A 61 -2.35 54.72 -6.30
C SER A 61 -1.65 53.35 -6.20
N ASN A 62 -0.46 53.30 -5.58
CA ASN A 62 0.36 52.10 -5.35
C ASN A 62 0.25 51.62 -3.90
N ASN A 63 -0.90 51.81 -3.24
CA ASN A 63 -1.15 51.33 -1.87
C ASN A 63 -1.51 49.85 -1.81
N LYS A 64 -1.57 49.15 -2.94
CA LYS A 64 -1.90 47.69 -3.05
C LYS A 64 -0.93 46.99 -3.95
N GLU A 65 -0.64 45.74 -3.61
CA GLU A 65 0.16 44.83 -4.40
C GLU A 65 -0.43 43.43 -4.29
N THR A 66 -0.28 42.63 -5.38
CA THR A 66 -0.69 41.23 -5.42
C THR A 66 0.54 40.36 -5.63
N VAL A 67 0.79 39.45 -4.71
CA VAL A 67 1.92 38.53 -4.70
C VAL A 67 1.38 37.15 -5.01
N SER A 68 1.97 36.45 -6.00
CA SER A 68 1.69 35.05 -6.28
C SER A 68 2.43 34.15 -5.29
N VAL A 69 1.77 33.08 -4.90
CA VAL A 69 2.32 32.09 -3.97
C VAL A 69 2.15 30.70 -4.60
N ASP A 70 3.23 29.96 -4.60
CA ASP A 70 3.26 28.55 -5.01
C ASP A 70 3.55 27.70 -3.77
N ILE A 71 2.74 26.65 -3.58
CA ILE A 71 2.87 25.69 -2.48
C ILE A 71 3.13 24.32 -3.09
N PHE A 72 4.37 23.84 -2.98
CA PHE A 72 4.75 22.53 -3.41
C PHE A 72 4.39 21.49 -2.33
N VAL A 73 3.67 20.45 -2.74
CA VAL A 73 3.29 19.29 -1.92
C VAL A 73 4.18 18.13 -2.33
N PRO A 74 4.98 17.52 -1.43
CA PRO A 74 5.87 16.42 -1.80
C PRO A 74 5.08 15.15 -2.18
N GLU A 75 5.77 14.23 -2.87
CA GLU A 75 5.18 12.99 -3.40
C GLU A 75 4.65 12.04 -2.31
N ASP A 76 5.27 12.08 -1.13
CA ASP A 76 4.93 11.28 0.06
C ASP A 76 3.96 12.00 1.01
N ALA A 77 3.36 13.12 0.59
CA ALA A 77 2.42 13.85 1.43
C ALA A 77 1.16 13.03 1.72
N SER A 78 0.82 12.89 3.00
CA SER A 78 -0.39 12.19 3.45
C SER A 78 -1.66 12.96 3.08
N ALA A 79 -2.69 12.23 2.64
CA ALA A 79 -4.03 12.74 2.41
C ALA A 79 -4.99 12.53 3.60
N GLU A 80 -4.50 12.04 4.75
CA GLU A 80 -5.35 11.72 5.91
C GLU A 80 -5.89 12.94 6.63
N SER A 81 -5.21 14.08 6.54
CA SER A 81 -5.62 15.31 7.22
C SER A 81 -5.23 16.55 6.44
N ASP A 82 -6.06 17.57 6.56
CA ASP A 82 -5.78 18.88 6.00
C ASP A 82 -4.62 19.58 6.72
N THR A 83 -3.82 20.28 5.96
CA THR A 83 -2.71 21.11 6.46
C THR A 83 -3.15 22.58 6.52
N VAL A 84 -2.87 23.24 7.64
CA VAL A 84 -3.12 24.69 7.79
C VAL A 84 -1.80 25.45 7.73
N ILE A 85 -1.66 26.32 6.73
CA ILE A 85 -0.51 27.20 6.54
C ILE A 85 -0.96 28.64 6.84
N SER A 86 -0.30 29.27 7.80
CA SER A 86 -0.56 30.69 8.14
C SER A 86 0.40 31.59 7.37
N PHE A 87 -0.15 32.52 6.60
CA PHE A 87 0.58 33.60 5.95
C PHE A 87 0.55 34.85 6.83
N THR A 88 1.67 35.53 6.93
CA THR A 88 1.81 36.75 7.70
C THR A 88 2.36 37.89 6.85
N VAL A 89 1.94 39.11 7.14
CA VAL A 89 2.56 40.32 6.61
C VAL A 89 2.96 41.22 7.77
N GLY A 90 4.17 41.70 7.78
CA GLY A 90 4.71 42.54 8.83
C GLY A 90 5.72 43.54 8.28
N ARG A 91 6.24 44.42 9.15
CA ARG A 91 7.31 45.35 8.81
C ARG A 91 8.57 44.57 8.45
N GLY A 92 9.28 44.96 7.38
CA GLY A 92 10.57 44.39 7.02
C GLY A 92 11.55 44.47 8.20
N GLY A 93 11.99 43.28 8.67
CA GLY A 93 12.85 43.15 9.85
C GLY A 93 12.14 43.19 11.21
N GLY A 94 10.81 43.35 11.24
CA GLY A 94 10.00 43.30 12.48
C GLY A 94 9.63 41.87 12.88
N THR A 95 9.42 41.63 14.18
CA THR A 95 9.04 40.32 14.72
C THR A 95 7.53 40.13 14.89
N THR A 96 6.77 41.21 14.84
CA THR A 96 5.31 41.20 15.04
C THR A 96 4.60 41.41 13.69
N PRO A 97 3.74 40.48 13.25
CA PRO A 97 2.98 40.66 12.03
C PRO A 97 1.88 41.76 12.21
N TYR A 98 1.59 42.48 11.15
CA TYR A 98 0.46 43.42 11.08
C TYR A 98 -0.86 42.70 10.83
N ASP A 99 -0.82 41.58 10.06
CA ASP A 99 -2.00 40.79 9.73
C ASP A 99 -1.56 39.35 9.42
N SER A 100 -2.46 38.42 9.63
CA SER A 100 -2.29 37.01 9.28
C SER A 100 -3.54 36.43 8.66
N LYS A 101 -3.38 35.42 7.78
CA LYS A 101 -4.47 34.67 7.18
C LYS A 101 -4.05 33.21 7.04
N ASP A 102 -4.99 32.32 7.32
CA ASP A 102 -4.81 30.88 7.22
C ASP A 102 -5.32 30.37 5.87
N LEU A 103 -4.60 29.42 5.32
CA LEU A 103 -4.95 28.64 4.16
C LEU A 103 -5.02 27.17 4.58
N THR A 104 -6.12 26.52 4.27
CA THR A 104 -6.24 25.07 4.41
C THR A 104 -5.86 24.39 3.09
N VAL A 105 -4.97 23.43 3.14
CA VAL A 105 -4.53 22.64 1.98
C VAL A 105 -4.89 21.18 2.23
N SER A 106 -5.68 20.58 1.33
CA SER A 106 -5.91 19.14 1.31
C SER A 106 -5.14 18.49 0.16
N VAL A 107 -4.54 17.35 0.44
CA VAL A 107 -3.80 16.52 -0.55
C VAL A 107 -4.79 15.58 -1.22
N ALA A 108 -4.63 15.35 -2.52
CA ALA A 108 -5.42 14.36 -3.24
C ALA A 108 -5.12 12.94 -2.74
N PRO A 109 -6.13 12.11 -2.45
CA PRO A 109 -5.90 10.73 -2.08
C PRO A 109 -5.37 9.93 -3.28
N ARG A 110 -4.31 9.14 -3.03
CA ARG A 110 -3.76 8.16 -3.97
C ARG A 110 -3.90 6.79 -3.34
N HIS A 111 -4.63 5.93 -4.01
CA HIS A 111 -4.86 4.54 -3.63
C HIS A 111 -3.94 3.66 -4.46
N GLU A 112 -3.06 2.91 -3.81
CA GLU A 112 -2.10 2.06 -4.50
C GLU A 112 -1.76 0.84 -3.64
N VAL A 113 -1.68 -0.34 -4.26
CA VAL A 113 -1.33 -1.59 -3.59
C VAL A 113 -0.23 -2.31 -4.34
N SER A 114 0.79 -2.72 -3.63
CA SER A 114 1.72 -3.70 -4.12
C SER A 114 1.68 -4.97 -3.28
N THR A 115 2.02 -6.08 -3.93
CA THR A 115 2.09 -7.40 -3.29
C THR A 115 3.32 -8.13 -3.74
N SER A 116 3.90 -8.92 -2.83
CA SER A 116 5.02 -9.80 -3.15
C SER A 116 4.81 -11.19 -2.57
N MET A 117 5.30 -12.19 -3.29
CA MET A 117 5.26 -13.60 -2.90
C MET A 117 6.64 -14.23 -3.09
N VAL A 118 6.99 -15.17 -2.20
CA VAL A 118 8.27 -15.89 -2.30
C VAL A 118 8.21 -16.98 -3.38
N SER A 119 7.04 -17.60 -3.55
CA SER A 119 6.81 -18.67 -4.55
C SER A 119 5.36 -18.64 -5.00
N ASP A 120 5.15 -18.85 -6.27
CA ASP A 120 3.84 -18.99 -6.92
C ASP A 120 3.46 -20.48 -7.14
N GLN A 121 4.36 -21.40 -6.78
CA GLN A 121 4.10 -22.83 -6.88
C GLN A 121 4.54 -23.57 -5.62
N GLN A 122 3.68 -24.47 -5.15
CA GLN A 122 3.98 -25.37 -4.04
C GLN A 122 3.43 -26.76 -4.31
N THR A 123 3.93 -27.74 -3.55
CA THR A 123 3.43 -29.14 -3.58
C THR A 123 2.80 -29.46 -2.23
N GLY A 124 1.73 -30.25 -2.26
CA GLY A 124 1.04 -30.73 -1.06
C GLY A 124 0.55 -32.15 -1.24
N ARG A 125 0.15 -32.79 -0.14
CA ARG A 125 -0.53 -34.07 -0.15
C ARG A 125 -2.04 -33.85 -0.08
N SER A 126 -2.80 -34.83 -0.54
CA SER A 126 -4.25 -34.85 -0.34
C SER A 126 -4.63 -34.55 1.12
N ASP A 127 -5.65 -33.77 1.32
CA ASP A 127 -6.16 -33.29 2.62
C ASP A 127 -5.18 -32.39 3.40
N GLN A 128 -4.10 -31.91 2.79
CA GLN A 128 -3.16 -30.98 3.39
C GLN A 128 -3.52 -29.53 3.00
N ILE A 129 -3.40 -28.61 3.95
CA ILE A 129 -3.44 -27.15 3.66
C ILE A 129 -2.03 -26.70 3.25
N VAL A 130 -1.93 -26.14 2.06
CA VAL A 130 -0.71 -25.50 1.55
C VAL A 130 -0.87 -23.99 1.72
N LYS A 131 0.17 -23.33 2.28
CA LYS A 131 0.15 -21.90 2.60
C LYS A 131 1.08 -21.09 1.71
N PHE A 132 0.55 -20.07 1.05
CA PHE A 132 1.34 -19.10 0.28
C PHE A 132 1.46 -17.80 1.05
N PRO A 133 2.64 -17.44 1.56
CA PRO A 133 2.86 -16.16 2.21
C PRO A 133 2.84 -15.03 1.18
N ILE A 134 2.03 -14.02 1.44
CA ILE A 134 1.85 -12.83 0.61
C ILE A 134 2.11 -11.61 1.49
N VAL A 135 3.02 -10.75 1.08
CA VAL A 135 3.21 -9.44 1.70
C VAL A 135 2.38 -8.43 0.93
N VAL A 136 1.49 -7.74 1.61
CA VAL A 136 0.64 -6.68 1.08
C VAL A 136 1.17 -5.35 1.60
N THR A 137 1.38 -4.38 0.72
CA THR A 137 1.87 -3.04 1.07
C THR A 137 0.89 -1.99 0.57
N ASN A 138 0.59 -1.01 1.42
CA ASN A 138 -0.11 0.20 1.01
C ASN A 138 0.92 1.22 0.48
N ASP A 139 1.00 1.36 -0.84
CA ASP A 139 1.88 2.34 -1.51
C ASP A 139 1.15 3.68 -1.76
N GLY A 140 -0.12 3.78 -1.35
CA GLY A 140 -0.90 4.99 -1.38
C GLY A 140 -0.48 6.01 -0.32
N ASN A 141 -1.16 7.15 -0.29
CA ASN A 141 -0.94 8.22 0.68
C ASN A 141 -2.08 8.40 1.69
N ILE A 142 -2.99 7.45 1.72
CA ILE A 142 -4.15 7.41 2.65
C ILE A 142 -4.29 5.98 3.20
N ARG A 143 -4.88 5.86 4.39
CA ARG A 143 -5.21 4.56 4.97
C ARG A 143 -6.26 3.85 4.13
N ASP A 144 -5.94 2.62 3.69
CA ASP A 144 -6.80 1.80 2.86
C ASP A 144 -7.16 0.47 3.50
N THR A 145 -8.31 -0.09 3.06
CA THR A 145 -8.75 -1.44 3.41
C THR A 145 -8.60 -2.35 2.20
N PHE A 146 -7.77 -3.38 2.34
CA PHE A 146 -7.44 -4.36 1.32
C PHE A 146 -8.31 -5.60 1.51
N ARG A 147 -9.09 -5.97 0.49
CA ARG A 147 -9.94 -7.17 0.46
C ARG A 147 -9.26 -8.28 -0.30
N PHE A 148 -9.37 -9.49 0.22
CA PHE A 148 -8.79 -10.71 -0.33
C PHE A 148 -9.85 -11.54 -1.02
N GLN A 149 -9.55 -12.00 -2.23
CA GLN A 149 -10.37 -12.89 -3.02
C GLN A 149 -9.51 -14.00 -3.63
N ALA A 150 -9.97 -15.24 -3.49
CA ALA A 150 -9.44 -16.40 -4.20
C ALA A 150 -10.43 -16.75 -5.30
N CYS A 151 -9.97 -16.71 -6.55
CA CYS A 151 -10.82 -16.84 -7.73
C CYS A 151 -10.30 -17.96 -8.65
N ASP A 152 -11.18 -18.50 -9.48
CA ASP A 152 -10.79 -19.33 -10.61
C ASP A 152 -10.06 -18.47 -11.66
N PRO A 153 -8.80 -18.77 -12.04
CA PRO A 153 -8.08 -18.01 -13.05
C PRO A 153 -8.70 -18.13 -14.46
N GLY A 154 -9.64 -19.05 -14.69
CA GLY A 154 -10.41 -19.16 -15.93
C GLY A 154 -11.57 -18.19 -16.03
N ASP A 155 -12.01 -17.58 -14.92
CA ASP A 155 -13.11 -16.62 -14.90
C ASP A 155 -12.60 -15.20 -15.17
N GLN A 156 -12.72 -14.76 -16.43
CA GLN A 156 -12.32 -13.43 -16.87
C GLN A 156 -13.33 -12.31 -16.54
N THR A 157 -14.51 -12.67 -16.05
CA THR A 157 -15.63 -11.72 -15.89
C THR A 157 -15.99 -11.41 -14.43
N GLY A 158 -15.44 -12.18 -13.49
CA GLY A 158 -15.76 -12.07 -12.08
C GLY A 158 -14.72 -12.67 -11.16
N CYS A 159 -15.20 -13.32 -10.12
CA CYS A 159 -14.41 -14.09 -9.17
C CYS A 159 -15.27 -15.29 -8.72
N SER A 160 -15.36 -16.30 -9.58
CA SER A 160 -15.92 -17.59 -9.19
C SER A 160 -14.95 -18.33 -8.25
N SER A 161 -15.47 -19.23 -7.45
CA SER A 161 -14.66 -20.03 -6.53
C SER A 161 -13.62 -20.86 -7.29
N PRO A 162 -12.38 -20.94 -6.81
CA PRO A 162 -11.34 -21.77 -7.41
C PRO A 162 -11.73 -23.27 -7.29
N MET A 163 -11.02 -24.11 -8.03
CA MET A 163 -11.28 -25.57 -8.08
C MET A 163 -11.14 -26.22 -6.71
N TRP A 164 -10.14 -25.81 -5.92
CA TRP A 164 -9.90 -26.30 -4.56
C TRP A 164 -10.28 -25.23 -3.53
N GLU A 165 -10.79 -25.69 -2.37
CA GLU A 165 -11.16 -24.79 -1.28
C GLU A 165 -9.96 -23.89 -0.89
N SER A 166 -10.22 -22.60 -0.88
CA SER A 166 -9.19 -21.59 -0.62
C SER A 166 -9.71 -20.50 0.30
N SER A 167 -8.89 -20.10 1.25
CA SER A 167 -9.18 -19.06 2.23
C SER A 167 -7.96 -18.22 2.55
N PHE A 168 -8.13 -17.13 3.32
CA PHE A 168 -7.01 -16.32 3.77
C PHE A 168 -6.90 -16.35 5.29
N SER A 169 -5.66 -16.34 5.77
CA SER A 169 -5.35 -16.26 7.20
C SER A 169 -4.27 -15.21 7.51
N ASP A 170 -4.26 -14.73 8.75
CA ASP A 170 -3.19 -13.91 9.30
C ASP A 170 -2.00 -14.77 9.78
N SER A 171 -0.98 -14.13 10.36
CA SER A 171 0.20 -14.80 10.91
C SER A 171 -0.11 -15.74 12.09
N ASP A 172 -1.24 -15.52 12.77
CA ASP A 172 -1.69 -16.33 13.89
C ASP A 172 -2.61 -17.48 13.46
N GLY A 173 -2.93 -17.55 12.15
CA GLY A 173 -3.80 -18.57 11.57
C GLY A 173 -5.29 -18.26 11.67
N ASN A 174 -5.67 -17.05 12.06
CA ASN A 174 -7.08 -16.65 12.07
C ASN A 174 -7.53 -16.35 10.65
N SER A 175 -8.74 -16.79 10.29
CA SER A 175 -9.33 -16.48 8.99
C SER A 175 -9.61 -14.98 8.85
N ILE A 176 -9.18 -14.39 7.74
CA ILE A 176 -9.37 -12.99 7.40
C ILE A 176 -9.94 -12.84 5.99
N SER A 177 -10.69 -11.77 5.74
CA SER A 177 -11.17 -11.39 4.41
C SER A 177 -10.67 -10.01 3.98
N GLN A 178 -10.10 -9.26 4.90
CA GLN A 178 -9.56 -7.91 4.66
C GLN A 178 -8.59 -7.50 5.77
N ILE A 179 -7.72 -6.54 5.45
CA ILE A 179 -6.88 -5.83 6.42
C ILE A 179 -6.90 -4.32 6.11
N ALA A 180 -6.66 -3.49 7.12
CA ALA A 180 -6.47 -2.06 6.94
C ALA A 180 -5.02 -1.70 7.21
N LEU A 181 -4.39 -0.95 6.28
CA LEU A 181 -3.00 -0.52 6.37
C LEU A 181 -2.89 0.99 6.21
N ASP A 182 -2.07 1.62 7.03
CA ASP A 182 -1.69 3.02 6.88
C ASP A 182 -0.71 3.18 5.70
N PRO A 183 -0.52 4.40 5.16
CA PRO A 183 0.44 4.67 4.10
C PRO A 183 1.83 4.12 4.41
N GLY A 184 2.42 3.40 3.46
CA GLY A 184 3.73 2.75 3.59
C GLY A 184 3.77 1.53 4.51
N GLN A 185 2.66 1.13 5.11
CA GLN A 185 2.59 -0.04 5.99
C GLN A 185 2.46 -1.32 5.16
N SER A 186 3.15 -2.38 5.61
CA SER A 186 3.05 -3.72 5.03
C SER A 186 2.56 -4.72 6.07
N SER A 187 1.86 -5.75 5.60
CA SER A 187 1.44 -6.89 6.43
C SER A 187 1.57 -8.19 5.65
N GLN A 188 1.94 -9.26 6.35
CA GLN A 188 1.97 -10.59 5.79
C GLN A 188 0.65 -11.31 6.05
N VAL A 189 0.07 -11.85 4.98
CA VAL A 189 -1.12 -12.69 4.99
C VAL A 189 -0.81 -13.99 4.27
N TYR A 190 -1.64 -15.01 4.45
CA TYR A 190 -1.47 -16.31 3.81
C TYR A 190 -2.71 -16.65 3.00
N LEU A 191 -2.51 -17.12 1.76
CA LEU A 191 -3.51 -17.89 1.06
C LEU A 191 -3.36 -19.34 1.50
N ASP A 192 -4.41 -19.91 2.03
CA ASP A 192 -4.52 -21.28 2.48
C ASP A 192 -5.32 -22.06 1.42
N VAL A 193 -4.72 -23.08 0.81
CA VAL A 193 -5.34 -23.93 -0.20
C VAL A 193 -5.43 -25.35 0.33
N LEU A 194 -6.65 -25.89 0.46
CA LEU A 194 -6.85 -27.30 0.77
C LEU A 194 -6.63 -28.16 -0.47
N VAL A 195 -5.70 -29.10 -0.39
CA VAL A 195 -5.38 -29.99 -1.50
C VAL A 195 -6.45 -31.07 -1.59
N GLU A 196 -7.31 -30.98 -2.62
CA GLU A 196 -8.41 -31.94 -2.85
C GLU A 196 -8.09 -33.01 -3.91
N GLY A 197 -6.95 -32.89 -4.60
CA GLY A 197 -6.49 -33.89 -5.56
C GLY A 197 -5.93 -35.13 -4.86
N GLU A 198 -6.18 -36.33 -5.43
CA GLU A 198 -5.77 -37.60 -4.86
C GLU A 198 -4.61 -38.27 -5.62
N GLU A 199 -4.46 -37.99 -6.91
CA GLU A 199 -3.46 -38.56 -7.78
C GLU A 199 -2.19 -37.70 -7.86
N ASP A 200 -1.02 -38.33 -8.03
CA ASP A 200 0.22 -37.63 -8.31
C ASP A 200 0.08 -36.76 -9.58
N ALA A 201 0.56 -35.54 -9.52
CA ALA A 201 0.48 -34.51 -10.54
C ALA A 201 -0.92 -33.87 -10.75
N ASP A 202 -1.96 -34.24 -9.99
CA ASP A 202 -3.15 -33.44 -9.91
C ASP A 202 -2.76 -32.01 -9.48
N SER A 203 -3.41 -31.01 -10.04
CA SER A 203 -3.05 -29.64 -9.75
C SER A 203 -4.26 -28.70 -9.80
N ALA A 204 -4.23 -27.68 -8.98
CA ALA A 204 -5.15 -26.57 -9.07
C ALA A 204 -4.39 -25.24 -9.18
N ARG A 205 -5.05 -24.27 -9.80
CA ARG A 205 -4.58 -22.89 -9.88
C ARG A 205 -5.58 -21.99 -9.20
N VAL A 206 -5.08 -21.02 -8.47
CA VAL A 206 -5.89 -20.02 -7.77
C VAL A 206 -5.40 -18.63 -8.18
N LEU A 207 -6.31 -17.79 -8.65
CA LEU A 207 -6.08 -16.37 -8.84
C LEU A 207 -6.32 -15.65 -7.51
N VAL A 208 -5.27 -15.10 -6.94
CA VAL A 208 -5.31 -14.23 -5.76
C VAL A 208 -5.53 -12.80 -6.24
N ARG A 209 -6.62 -12.19 -5.83
CA ARG A 209 -6.91 -10.78 -6.05
C ARG A 209 -6.94 -10.04 -4.73
N ILE A 210 -6.14 -8.98 -4.62
CA ILE A 210 -6.12 -8.09 -3.47
C ILE A 210 -6.55 -6.72 -3.96
N ALA A 211 -7.77 -6.32 -3.61
CA ALA A 211 -8.42 -5.11 -4.10
C ALA A 211 -8.57 -4.07 -2.99
N ILE A 212 -8.37 -2.80 -3.32
CA ILE A 212 -8.64 -1.69 -2.40
C ILE A 212 -10.14 -1.42 -2.38
N PHE A 213 -10.74 -1.47 -1.18
CA PHE A 213 -12.17 -1.29 -1.00
C PHE A 213 -12.65 0.09 -1.47
N GLY A 214 -13.64 0.10 -2.35
CA GLY A 214 -14.23 1.35 -2.87
C GLY A 214 -13.52 1.95 -4.08
N THR A 215 -12.47 1.29 -4.60
CA THR A 215 -11.72 1.71 -5.79
C THR A 215 -11.74 0.61 -6.86
N SER A 216 -11.10 0.88 -8.00
CA SER A 216 -10.80 -0.12 -9.04
C SER A 216 -9.39 -0.70 -8.91
N GLU A 217 -8.60 -0.22 -7.95
CA GLU A 217 -7.21 -0.61 -7.78
C GLU A 217 -7.11 -2.01 -7.15
N SER A 218 -6.31 -2.86 -7.76
CA SER A 218 -6.05 -4.22 -7.28
C SER A 218 -4.70 -4.74 -7.73
N SER A 219 -4.16 -5.69 -6.97
CA SER A 219 -3.02 -6.50 -7.35
C SER A 219 -3.45 -7.96 -7.49
N GLU A 220 -2.94 -8.65 -8.51
CA GLU A 220 -3.32 -10.02 -8.84
C GLU A 220 -2.10 -10.92 -9.01
N HIS A 221 -2.21 -12.14 -8.47
CA HIS A 221 -1.22 -13.21 -8.64
C HIS A 221 -1.93 -14.53 -8.91
N THR A 222 -1.32 -15.37 -9.75
CA THR A 222 -1.80 -16.74 -9.91
C THR A 222 -0.82 -17.70 -9.23
N VAL A 223 -1.34 -18.52 -8.32
CA VAL A 223 -0.58 -19.57 -7.68
C VAL A 223 -1.01 -20.94 -8.20
N SER A 224 -0.11 -21.92 -8.08
CA SER A 224 -0.34 -23.30 -8.47
C SER A 224 0.02 -24.25 -7.33
N VAL A 225 -0.86 -25.20 -7.05
CA VAL A 225 -0.59 -26.28 -6.11
C VAL A 225 -0.61 -27.59 -6.89
N VAL A 226 0.41 -28.42 -6.69
CA VAL A 226 0.55 -29.73 -7.33
C VAL A 226 0.55 -30.80 -6.25
N VAL A 227 -0.24 -31.85 -6.44
CA VAL A 227 -0.22 -33.03 -5.55
C VAL A 227 1.07 -33.78 -5.74
N SER A 228 1.71 -34.11 -4.65
CA SER A 228 2.89 -34.98 -4.62
C SER A 228 2.71 -36.02 -3.51
N ASN A 229 2.17 -37.15 -3.89
CA ASN A 229 2.08 -38.33 -3.03
C ASN A 229 3.36 -39.12 -3.21
N TYR A 230 4.31 -38.95 -2.30
CA TYR A 230 5.55 -39.74 -2.35
C TYR A 230 5.23 -41.21 -2.04
N ASN A 231 5.23 -42.04 -3.07
CA ASN A 231 5.27 -43.47 -2.90
C ASN A 231 6.74 -43.90 -2.74
N TYR A 232 7.16 -44.15 -1.51
CA TYR A 232 8.46 -44.72 -1.26
C TYR A 232 8.35 -46.24 -1.51
N GLY A 233 8.74 -46.67 -2.71
CA GLY A 233 9.02 -48.08 -2.97
C GLY A 233 10.38 -48.46 -2.37
N MET A 234 10.42 -49.33 -1.37
CA MET A 234 11.64 -49.90 -0.87
C MET A 234 11.71 -51.36 -1.35
N ALA A 235 12.68 -51.64 -2.22
CA ALA A 235 13.02 -53.04 -2.54
C ALA A 235 13.97 -53.56 -1.45
N VAL A 236 13.51 -54.52 -0.65
CA VAL A 236 14.36 -55.22 0.32
C VAL A 236 14.67 -56.60 -0.25
N SER A 237 15.94 -56.86 -0.52
CA SER A 237 16.41 -58.15 -0.90
C SER A 237 16.98 -58.85 0.34
N PRO A 238 16.23 -59.75 1.00
CA PRO A 238 16.78 -60.56 2.10
C PRO A 238 17.83 -61.50 1.54
N GLN A 239 19.05 -61.43 2.06
CA GLN A 239 20.08 -62.42 1.80
C GLN A 239 20.03 -63.49 2.90
N SER A 240 19.56 -64.67 2.56
CA SER A 240 19.77 -65.84 3.40
C SER A 240 21.08 -66.56 3.00
N PRO A 241 21.91 -66.98 3.96
CA PRO A 241 23.14 -67.74 3.60
C PRO A 241 22.78 -68.97 2.80
N GLY A 242 23.16 -69.04 1.52
CA GLY A 242 23.02 -70.16 0.63
C GLY A 242 21.76 -70.25 -0.25
N GLU A 243 20.88 -69.21 -0.22
CA GLU A 243 19.74 -69.11 -1.12
C GLU A 243 19.88 -67.98 -2.12
N ILE A 244 19.17 -68.07 -3.26
CA ILE A 244 19.07 -67.04 -4.26
C ILE A 244 18.31 -65.84 -3.61
N PRO A 245 18.80 -64.60 -3.70
CA PRO A 245 18.11 -63.43 -3.12
C PRO A 245 16.68 -63.33 -3.66
N GLY A 246 15.72 -63.43 -2.77
CA GLY A 246 14.33 -63.11 -3.08
C GLY A 246 14.13 -61.59 -2.99
N GLN A 247 13.57 -61.01 -4.04
CA GLN A 247 13.16 -59.59 -3.99
C GLN A 247 11.77 -59.52 -3.34
N MET A 248 11.65 -58.78 -2.28
CA MET A 248 10.34 -58.45 -1.70
C MET A 248 10.04 -57.01 -1.99
N ASP A 249 9.06 -56.76 -2.83
CA ASP A 249 8.56 -55.41 -3.07
C ASP A 249 7.52 -55.08 -1.98
N VAL A 250 7.83 -54.09 -1.17
CA VAL A 250 6.93 -53.59 -0.12
C VAL A 250 6.55 -52.14 -0.45
N THR A 251 5.29 -51.94 -0.77
CA THR A 251 4.72 -50.59 -0.91
C THR A 251 4.21 -50.15 0.44
N LEU A 252 4.80 -49.07 0.97
CA LEU A 252 4.36 -48.47 2.22
C LEU A 252 3.49 -47.23 1.91
N PRO A 253 2.34 -47.09 2.54
CA PRO A 253 1.60 -45.83 2.46
C PRO A 253 2.40 -44.71 3.09
N PRO A 254 2.14 -43.44 2.73
CA PRO A 254 2.76 -42.28 3.35
C PRO A 254 2.65 -42.35 4.88
N GLY A 255 3.77 -42.22 5.57
CA GLY A 255 3.85 -42.37 7.03
C GLY A 255 3.89 -43.80 7.57
N GLY A 256 3.87 -44.82 6.71
CA GLY A 256 4.02 -46.24 7.12
C GLY A 256 5.45 -46.53 7.59
N ALA A 257 5.56 -47.37 8.61
CA ALA A 257 6.83 -47.86 9.11
C ALA A 257 6.95 -49.36 8.87
N LEU A 258 8.07 -49.83 8.28
CA LEU A 258 8.41 -51.22 8.14
C LEU A 258 9.41 -51.65 9.24
N SER A 259 9.03 -52.59 10.07
CA SER A 259 9.96 -53.24 11.00
C SER A 259 10.33 -54.61 10.46
N THR A 260 11.57 -54.80 10.04
CA THR A 260 12.11 -56.08 9.63
C THR A 260 13.14 -56.54 10.63
N PHE A 261 13.06 -57.81 11.03
CA PHE A 261 14.08 -58.47 11.85
C PHE A 261 14.95 -59.31 10.91
N PHE A 262 16.23 -59.02 10.89
CA PHE A 262 17.23 -59.85 10.23
C PHE A 262 17.81 -60.80 11.28
N TRP A 263 17.87 -62.10 10.95
CA TRP A 263 18.52 -63.13 11.75
C TRP A 263 19.93 -63.33 11.23
#